data_c066556d0fbd621cd4b7cc94a2e325d6
#
_entry.id   c066556d0fbd621cd4b7cc94a2e325d6
#
_cell.length_a   1.000
_cell.length_b   1.000
_cell.length_c   1.000
_cell.angle_alpha   90.00
_cell.angle_beta   90.00
_cell.angle_gamma   90.00
#
_symmetry.space_group_name_H-M   'P 1'
#
loop_
_entity.id
_entity.type
_entity.pdbx_description
1 polymer ?
#
loop_
_entity_poly.entity_id
_entity_poly.type
_entity_poly.pdbx_seq_one_letter_code
_entity_poly.pdbx_strand_id
1 'polypeptide(L)'
;YDITCRDWSSDVCSSDLALQVAQNPGVSYNPLFIYGGVGLGKTHLIHALGNYVFKHDPRKVIRYVHAEDYYADVVRAYQQKSFDVFKRYYRSLDVLIIDDIQFFNNKNRTQEEFFHAFNALTEAKKQIIITSDTYPKDVQGLEDRLISRFDWGLTVQIEPPELEMRVAILKKKAEVERIALDDDVAFLIAKNLRSNVRELEGALKKVLAFARFHGKEVTLEVAKEALKDLLNAHNRQLTVEFIQKTVADYYKIKVADMHSKKRTRVIARPRQVAMFLAKDLTPMSLPAIGEAFGGRDHTTVLHACRTIAELRLGDTQLNHDLHVLTQVLRG
;
A
#
# COMPACT_ATOMS: atom_id res chain seq x y z
N TYR A 1 22.77 7.84 -8.04
CA TYR A 1 22.39 7.86 -6.63
C TYR A 1 22.69 6.47 -6.07
N ASP A 2 23.74 6.36 -5.21
CA ASP A 2 24.12 5.14 -4.51
C ASP A 2 23.23 4.97 -3.26
N ILE A 3 21.96 4.64 -3.48
CA ILE A 3 21.08 4.22 -2.40
C ILE A 3 21.14 2.70 -2.39
N THR A 4 21.72 2.12 -1.35
CA THR A 4 21.77 0.67 -1.18
C THR A 4 20.38 0.15 -0.82
N CYS A 5 20.04 -1.08 -1.23
CA CYS A 5 18.74 -1.71 -0.89
C CYS A 5 18.42 -1.71 0.62
N ARG A 6 19.47 -1.62 1.47
CA ARG A 6 19.34 -1.60 2.94
C ARG A 6 18.73 -0.30 3.49
N ASP A 7 18.78 0.80 2.72
CA ASP A 7 18.36 2.13 3.23
C ASP A 7 16.84 2.35 3.20
N TRP A 8 16.04 1.40 2.70
CA TRP A 8 14.64 1.68 2.35
C TRP A 8 13.59 0.63 2.73
N SER A 9 13.96 -0.56 3.21
CA SER A 9 12.96 -1.55 3.58
C SER A 9 12.75 -1.58 5.08
N SER A 10 11.49 -1.55 5.49
CA SER A 10 11.05 -1.80 6.86
C SER A 10 11.35 -3.23 7.31
N ASP A 11 11.69 -4.09 6.37
CA ASP A 11 11.97 -5.50 6.57
C ASP A 11 13.37 -5.81 6.03
N VAL A 12 14.32 -6.03 6.93
CA VAL A 12 15.67 -6.50 6.60
C VAL A 12 15.59 -7.77 5.72
N CYS A 13 14.55 -8.58 5.93
CA CYS A 13 14.29 -9.81 5.17
C CYS A 13 13.93 -9.53 3.70
N SER A 14 13.06 -8.56 3.40
CA SER A 14 12.64 -8.29 2.01
C SER A 14 13.73 -7.64 1.18
N SER A 15 14.57 -6.79 1.77
CA SER A 15 15.73 -6.20 1.07
C SER A 15 16.86 -7.20 0.86
N ASP A 16 17.11 -8.10 1.82
CA ASP A 16 18.14 -9.14 1.69
C ASP A 16 17.73 -10.18 0.64
N LEU A 17 16.45 -10.57 0.58
CA LEU A 17 15.92 -11.45 -0.47
C LEU A 17 16.00 -10.80 -1.86
N ALA A 18 15.65 -9.53 -1.96
CA ALA A 18 15.76 -8.77 -3.19
C ALA A 18 17.22 -8.67 -3.65
N LEU A 19 18.16 -8.48 -2.72
CA LEU A 19 19.59 -8.47 -3.01
C LEU A 19 20.09 -9.83 -3.51
N GLN A 20 19.64 -10.94 -2.91
CA GLN A 20 19.97 -12.30 -3.37
C GLN A 20 19.51 -12.54 -4.82
N VAL A 21 18.32 -12.07 -5.19
CA VAL A 21 17.83 -12.13 -6.57
C VAL A 21 18.70 -11.31 -7.50
N ALA A 22 19.13 -10.11 -7.07
CA ALA A 22 19.99 -9.25 -7.87
C ALA A 22 21.40 -9.80 -8.05
N GLN A 23 21.92 -10.56 -7.07
CA GLN A 23 23.23 -11.22 -7.14
C GLN A 23 23.24 -12.40 -8.11
N ASN A 24 22.15 -13.18 -8.17
CA ASN A 24 22.04 -14.39 -8.98
C ASN A 24 20.74 -14.38 -9.83
N PRO A 25 20.57 -13.45 -10.78
CA PRO A 25 19.34 -13.32 -11.54
C PRO A 25 19.08 -14.54 -12.43
N GLY A 26 17.84 -15.04 -12.37
CA GLY A 26 17.36 -16.19 -13.14
C GLY A 26 17.64 -17.57 -12.50
N VAL A 27 18.43 -17.62 -11.41
CA VAL A 27 18.80 -18.88 -10.73
C VAL A 27 17.98 -19.06 -9.45
N SER A 28 17.87 -18.00 -8.65
CA SER A 28 17.15 -18.02 -7.38
C SER A 28 15.89 -17.17 -7.48
N TYR A 29 14.75 -17.73 -7.05
CA TYR A 29 13.49 -16.97 -6.90
C TYR A 29 13.01 -16.27 -8.19
N ASN A 30 12.59 -17.04 -9.17
CA ASN A 30 12.07 -16.53 -10.44
C ASN A 30 10.65 -17.05 -10.74
N PRO A 31 9.63 -16.21 -10.86
CA PRO A 31 9.67 -14.76 -10.72
C PRO A 31 9.86 -14.27 -9.27
N LEU A 32 10.32 -13.03 -9.11
CA LEU A 32 10.21 -12.28 -7.86
C LEU A 32 8.96 -11.41 -7.95
N PHE A 33 7.97 -11.68 -7.10
CA PHE A 33 6.73 -10.90 -7.02
C PHE A 33 6.72 -10.07 -5.74
N ILE A 34 6.69 -8.74 -5.87
CA ILE A 34 6.72 -7.80 -4.76
C ILE A 34 5.36 -7.12 -4.66
N TYR A 35 4.70 -7.25 -3.53
CA TYR A 35 3.41 -6.59 -3.32
C TYR A 35 3.36 -5.80 -2.01
N GLY A 36 2.41 -4.88 -1.94
CA GLY A 36 2.20 -4.03 -0.76
C GLY A 36 1.43 -2.78 -1.13
N GLY A 37 0.90 -2.08 -0.15
CA GLY A 37 0.09 -0.90 -0.34
C GLY A 37 0.74 0.19 -1.21
N VAL A 38 -0.08 1.12 -1.68
CA VAL A 38 0.39 2.25 -2.49
C VAL A 38 1.39 3.11 -1.71
N GLY A 39 2.48 3.51 -2.37
CA GLY A 39 3.47 4.43 -1.79
C GLY A 39 4.43 3.80 -0.76
N LEU A 40 4.52 2.48 -0.65
CA LEU A 40 5.45 1.78 0.24
C LEU A 40 6.87 1.62 -0.31
N GLY A 41 7.14 2.06 -1.54
CA GLY A 41 8.49 2.04 -2.12
C GLY A 41 8.77 0.85 -3.05
N LYS A 42 7.75 0.08 -3.51
CA LYS A 42 7.90 -1.03 -4.47
C LYS A 42 8.73 -0.63 -5.70
N THR A 43 8.29 0.42 -6.40
CA THR A 43 8.99 0.97 -7.57
C THR A 43 10.44 1.33 -7.25
N HIS A 44 10.69 1.90 -6.07
CA HIS A 44 12.04 2.27 -5.66
C HIS A 44 12.94 1.04 -5.48
N LEU A 45 12.41 -0.01 -4.84
CA LEU A 45 13.12 -1.27 -4.62
C LEU A 45 13.50 -1.94 -5.95
N ILE A 46 12.55 -2.03 -6.91
CA ILE A 46 12.84 -2.67 -8.20
C ILE A 46 13.81 -1.86 -9.06
N HIS A 47 13.80 -0.52 -8.96
CA HIS A 47 14.84 0.31 -9.58
C HIS A 47 16.22 0.08 -8.94
N ALA A 48 16.29 -0.04 -7.62
CA ALA A 48 17.54 -0.36 -6.92
C ALA A 48 18.08 -1.73 -7.36
N LEU A 49 17.20 -2.74 -7.50
CA LEU A 49 17.55 -4.07 -8.03
C LEU A 49 18.09 -4.00 -9.46
N GLY A 50 17.39 -3.32 -10.36
CA GLY A 50 17.82 -3.15 -11.75
C GLY A 50 19.17 -2.46 -11.83
N ASN A 51 19.38 -1.39 -11.08
CA ASN A 51 20.66 -0.67 -11.01
C ASN A 51 21.79 -1.53 -10.43
N TYR A 52 21.50 -2.35 -9.40
CA TYR A 52 22.48 -3.26 -8.82
C TYR A 52 22.94 -4.27 -9.88
N VAL A 53 22.02 -4.93 -10.58
CA VAL A 53 22.35 -5.90 -11.64
C VAL A 53 23.19 -5.23 -12.74
N PHE A 54 22.80 -4.03 -13.19
CA PHE A 54 23.52 -3.30 -14.23
C PHE A 54 24.93 -2.90 -13.80
N LYS A 55 25.13 -2.45 -12.56
CA LYS A 55 26.46 -2.11 -12.03
C LYS A 55 27.40 -3.32 -11.98
N HIS A 56 26.87 -4.52 -11.66
CA HIS A 56 27.68 -5.75 -11.53
C HIS A 56 27.93 -6.45 -12.87
N ASP A 57 26.99 -6.38 -13.81
CA ASP A 57 27.17 -6.88 -15.17
C ASP A 57 26.53 -5.96 -16.21
N PRO A 58 27.26 -4.94 -16.70
CA PRO A 58 26.73 -3.97 -17.69
C PRO A 58 26.36 -4.59 -19.04
N ARG A 59 26.70 -5.87 -19.30
CA ARG A 59 26.36 -6.55 -20.55
C ARG A 59 24.93 -7.08 -20.53
N LYS A 60 24.30 -7.19 -19.36
CA LYS A 60 22.92 -7.65 -19.22
C LYS A 60 21.93 -6.63 -19.75
N VAL A 61 21.00 -7.11 -20.53
CA VAL A 61 19.90 -6.31 -21.09
C VAL A 61 18.75 -6.30 -20.09
N ILE A 62 18.57 -5.17 -19.42
CA ILE A 62 17.55 -4.97 -18.40
C ILE A 62 16.47 -4.06 -18.95
N ARG A 63 15.22 -4.47 -18.85
CA ARG A 63 14.06 -3.64 -19.20
C ARG A 63 13.18 -3.43 -17.97
N TYR A 64 13.08 -2.17 -17.56
CA TYR A 64 12.03 -1.70 -16.67
C TYR A 64 10.89 -1.13 -17.52
N VAL A 65 9.66 -1.50 -17.20
CA VAL A 65 8.47 -1.01 -17.87
C VAL A 65 7.26 -1.02 -16.93
N HIS A 66 6.46 0.04 -16.94
CA HIS A 66 5.15 0.02 -16.31
C HIS A 66 4.20 -0.89 -17.10
N ALA A 67 3.27 -1.54 -16.42
CA ALA A 67 2.28 -2.40 -17.09
C ALA A 67 1.43 -1.63 -18.12
N GLU A 68 1.17 -0.32 -17.91
CA GLU A 68 0.52 0.54 -18.90
C GLU A 68 1.36 0.72 -20.16
N ASP A 69 2.68 0.94 -20.02
CA ASP A 69 3.59 1.11 -21.14
C ASP A 69 3.75 -0.20 -21.90
N TYR A 70 3.82 -1.34 -21.18
CA TYR A 70 3.81 -2.65 -21.80
C TYR A 70 2.55 -2.86 -22.67
N TYR A 71 1.38 -2.51 -22.15
CA TYR A 71 0.13 -2.53 -22.89
C TYR A 71 0.20 -1.64 -24.14
N ALA A 72 0.72 -0.43 -24.01
CA ALA A 72 0.88 0.48 -25.14
C ALA A 72 1.85 -0.09 -26.19
N ASP A 73 2.93 -0.74 -25.78
CA ASP A 73 3.87 -1.42 -26.69
C ASP A 73 3.20 -2.58 -27.44
N VAL A 74 2.36 -3.39 -26.76
CA VAL A 74 1.57 -4.46 -27.38
C VAL A 74 0.62 -3.88 -28.44
N VAL A 75 -0.15 -2.85 -28.08
CA VAL A 75 -1.11 -2.21 -29.01
C VAL A 75 -0.39 -1.64 -30.23
N ARG A 76 0.74 -0.95 -30.03
CA ARG A 76 1.56 -0.39 -31.10
C ARG A 76 2.09 -1.47 -32.03
N ALA A 77 2.57 -2.59 -31.49
CA ALA A 77 3.09 -3.70 -32.26
C ALA A 77 2.00 -4.34 -33.17
N TYR A 78 0.75 -4.42 -32.68
CA TYR A 78 -0.39 -4.86 -33.48
C TYR A 78 -0.75 -3.88 -34.59
N GLN A 79 -0.84 -2.58 -34.28
CA GLN A 79 -1.18 -1.54 -35.26
C GLN A 79 -0.15 -1.45 -36.39
N GLN A 80 1.14 -1.57 -36.04
CA GLN A 80 2.24 -1.49 -36.99
C GLN A 80 2.59 -2.83 -37.66
N LYS A 81 1.86 -3.91 -37.40
CA LYS A 81 2.16 -5.28 -37.88
C LYS A 81 3.61 -5.73 -37.58
N SER A 82 4.21 -5.20 -36.49
CA SER A 82 5.60 -5.45 -36.08
C SER A 82 5.71 -6.39 -34.88
N PHE A 83 4.74 -7.27 -34.72
CA PHE A 83 4.59 -8.10 -33.53
C PHE A 83 5.77 -9.09 -33.33
N ASP A 84 6.37 -9.56 -34.41
CA ASP A 84 7.55 -10.41 -34.34
C ASP A 84 8.78 -9.67 -33.79
N VAL A 85 8.90 -8.38 -34.08
CA VAL A 85 9.97 -7.53 -33.53
C VAL A 85 9.75 -7.37 -32.02
N PHE A 86 8.52 -7.09 -31.59
CA PHE A 86 8.15 -7.00 -30.20
C PHE A 86 8.47 -8.30 -29.44
N LYS A 87 8.05 -9.46 -29.94
CA LYS A 87 8.34 -10.77 -29.33
C LYS A 87 9.84 -11.03 -29.24
N ARG A 88 10.58 -10.76 -30.31
CA ARG A 88 12.04 -10.94 -30.32
C ARG A 88 12.73 -10.05 -29.29
N TYR A 89 12.31 -8.79 -29.18
CA TYR A 89 12.86 -7.85 -28.21
C TYR A 89 12.65 -8.33 -26.77
N TYR A 90 11.40 -8.61 -26.37
CA TYR A 90 11.12 -9.02 -25.00
C TYR A 90 11.77 -10.39 -24.65
N ARG A 91 11.93 -11.29 -25.60
CA ARG A 91 12.64 -12.57 -25.39
C ARG A 91 14.16 -12.43 -25.28
N SER A 92 14.74 -11.35 -25.78
CA SER A 92 16.19 -11.11 -25.71
C SER A 92 16.65 -10.51 -24.39
N LEU A 93 15.74 -10.15 -23.49
CA LEU A 93 16.05 -9.55 -22.19
C LEU A 93 16.72 -10.56 -21.25
N ASP A 94 17.63 -10.07 -20.43
CA ASP A 94 18.19 -10.83 -19.31
C ASP A 94 17.41 -10.61 -18.01
N VAL A 95 16.85 -9.41 -17.83
CA VAL A 95 15.98 -9.05 -16.71
C VAL A 95 14.80 -8.24 -17.20
N LEU A 96 13.60 -8.72 -16.91
CA LEU A 96 12.34 -7.99 -17.15
C LEU A 96 11.74 -7.56 -15.83
N ILE A 97 11.52 -6.26 -15.67
CA ILE A 97 10.90 -5.66 -14.50
C ILE A 97 9.58 -5.03 -14.94
N ILE A 98 8.45 -5.57 -14.45
CA ILE A 98 7.11 -5.04 -14.69
C ILE A 98 6.59 -4.39 -13.42
N ASP A 99 6.31 -3.10 -13.48
CA ASP A 99 5.75 -2.34 -12.37
C ASP A 99 4.24 -2.24 -12.50
N ASP A 100 3.53 -2.42 -11.37
CA ASP A 100 2.09 -2.26 -11.25
C ASP A 100 1.26 -3.19 -12.16
N ILE A 101 1.48 -4.52 -12.05
CA ILE A 101 0.84 -5.55 -12.88
C ILE A 101 -0.71 -5.50 -12.85
N GLN A 102 -1.31 -4.90 -11.82
CA GLN A 102 -2.77 -4.73 -11.72
C GLN A 102 -3.36 -3.93 -12.89
N PHE A 103 -2.56 -3.15 -13.61
CA PHE A 103 -2.99 -2.47 -14.84
C PHE A 103 -3.28 -3.41 -16.02
N PHE A 104 -2.93 -4.71 -15.91
CA PHE A 104 -3.36 -5.71 -16.89
C PHE A 104 -4.82 -6.16 -16.71
N ASN A 105 -5.50 -5.69 -15.68
CA ASN A 105 -6.90 -6.01 -15.40
C ASN A 105 -7.78 -5.85 -16.65
N ASN A 106 -8.53 -6.90 -16.99
CA ASN A 106 -9.44 -6.98 -18.14
C ASN A 106 -8.78 -6.73 -19.52
N LYS A 107 -7.46 -6.83 -19.65
CA LYS A 107 -6.72 -6.67 -20.90
C LYS A 107 -6.26 -8.03 -21.43
N ASN A 108 -7.19 -8.91 -21.74
CA ASN A 108 -6.94 -10.35 -22.05
C ASN A 108 -5.81 -10.54 -23.07
N ARG A 109 -5.79 -9.75 -24.15
CA ARG A 109 -4.77 -9.88 -25.20
C ARG A 109 -3.37 -9.52 -24.71
N THR A 110 -3.25 -8.52 -23.86
CA THR A 110 -1.98 -8.15 -23.21
C THR A 110 -1.52 -9.21 -22.25
N GLN A 111 -2.44 -9.79 -21.49
CA GLN A 111 -2.14 -10.88 -20.57
C GLN A 111 -1.67 -12.13 -21.32
N GLU A 112 -2.29 -12.46 -22.47
CA GLU A 112 -1.86 -13.55 -23.34
C GLU A 112 -0.43 -13.36 -23.84
N GLU A 113 -0.12 -12.18 -24.36
CA GLU A 113 1.23 -11.88 -24.88
C GLU A 113 2.28 -11.81 -23.77
N PHE A 114 1.90 -11.28 -22.60
CA PHE A 114 2.77 -11.31 -21.43
C PHE A 114 3.02 -12.75 -20.96
N PHE A 115 2.01 -13.61 -20.96
CA PHE A 115 2.17 -15.03 -20.62
C PHE A 115 3.17 -15.74 -21.53
N HIS A 116 3.14 -15.47 -22.83
CA HIS A 116 4.11 -16.02 -23.78
C HIS A 116 5.53 -15.49 -23.53
N ALA A 117 5.68 -14.20 -23.29
CA ALA A 117 6.98 -13.59 -22.95
C ALA A 117 7.52 -14.14 -21.62
N PHE A 118 6.66 -14.26 -20.61
CA PHE A 118 6.98 -14.83 -19.30
C PHE A 118 7.53 -16.26 -19.42
N ASN A 119 6.81 -17.15 -20.12
CA ASN A 119 7.27 -18.52 -20.29
C ASN A 119 8.61 -18.59 -21.01
N ALA A 120 8.79 -17.85 -22.10
CA ALA A 120 10.04 -17.83 -22.84
C ALA A 120 11.23 -17.33 -22.01
N LEU A 121 11.04 -16.33 -21.18
CA LEU A 121 12.07 -15.82 -20.27
C LEU A 121 12.39 -16.83 -19.15
N THR A 122 11.36 -17.45 -18.58
CA THR A 122 11.54 -18.47 -17.52
C THR A 122 12.29 -19.70 -18.05
N GLU A 123 11.93 -20.20 -19.23
CA GLU A 123 12.62 -21.32 -19.89
C GLU A 123 14.09 -21.00 -20.19
N ALA A 124 14.36 -19.74 -20.58
CA ALA A 124 15.71 -19.24 -20.82
C ALA A 124 16.48 -18.87 -19.54
N LYS A 125 15.90 -19.12 -18.35
CA LYS A 125 16.46 -18.75 -17.04
C LYS A 125 16.77 -17.26 -16.92
N LYS A 126 15.96 -16.41 -17.51
CA LYS A 126 16.02 -14.95 -17.40
C LYS A 126 15.17 -14.46 -16.23
N GLN A 127 15.63 -13.45 -15.52
CA GLN A 127 14.96 -12.96 -14.33
C GLN A 127 13.71 -12.15 -14.67
N ILE A 128 12.61 -12.43 -13.97
CA ILE A 128 11.38 -11.63 -14.02
C ILE A 128 11.12 -11.06 -12.62
N ILE A 129 10.84 -9.77 -12.55
CA ILE A 129 10.46 -9.05 -11.32
C ILE A 129 9.14 -8.36 -11.59
N ILE A 130 8.17 -8.53 -10.71
CA ILE A 130 6.81 -8.01 -10.86
C ILE A 130 6.42 -7.27 -9.59
N THR A 131 5.75 -6.13 -9.71
CA THR A 131 5.12 -5.48 -8.56
C THR A 131 3.62 -5.41 -8.67
N SER A 132 2.96 -5.36 -7.53
CA SER A 132 1.51 -5.17 -7.41
C SER A 132 1.15 -4.42 -6.11
N ASP A 133 -0.01 -3.80 -6.08
CA ASP A 133 -0.56 -3.22 -4.84
C ASP A 133 -1.16 -4.29 -3.92
N THR A 134 -1.53 -5.45 -4.47
CA THR A 134 -2.18 -6.55 -3.75
C THR A 134 -1.50 -7.89 -4.01
N TYR A 135 -1.78 -8.87 -3.17
CA TYR A 135 -1.32 -10.24 -3.34
C TYR A 135 -1.78 -10.82 -4.69
N PRO A 136 -1.01 -11.70 -5.37
CA PRO A 136 -1.33 -12.19 -6.72
C PRO A 136 -2.76 -12.70 -6.90
N LYS A 137 -3.28 -13.46 -5.95
CA LYS A 137 -4.64 -14.04 -6.00
C LYS A 137 -5.76 -13.01 -5.80
N ASP A 138 -5.42 -11.85 -5.23
CA ASP A 138 -6.39 -10.78 -4.97
C ASP A 138 -6.44 -9.74 -6.09
N VAL A 139 -5.56 -9.86 -7.10
CA VAL A 139 -5.56 -8.97 -8.26
C VAL A 139 -6.74 -9.33 -9.16
N GLN A 140 -7.76 -8.48 -9.14
CA GLN A 140 -8.97 -8.69 -9.94
C GLN A 140 -8.68 -8.64 -11.44
N GLY A 141 -9.32 -9.52 -12.22
CA GLY A 141 -9.28 -9.50 -13.68
C GLY A 141 -7.94 -9.94 -14.30
N LEU A 142 -7.05 -10.57 -13.54
CA LEU A 142 -5.95 -11.37 -14.07
C LEU A 142 -6.42 -12.80 -14.35
N GLU A 143 -5.87 -13.38 -15.39
CA GLU A 143 -6.14 -14.77 -15.75
C GLU A 143 -5.46 -15.75 -14.78
N ASP A 144 -6.15 -16.82 -14.39
CA ASP A 144 -5.66 -17.83 -13.43
C ASP A 144 -4.30 -18.44 -13.82
N ARG A 145 -4.03 -18.56 -15.13
CA ARG A 145 -2.75 -19.05 -15.63
C ARG A 145 -1.57 -18.13 -15.28
N LEU A 146 -1.77 -16.79 -15.24
CA LEU A 146 -0.76 -15.82 -14.80
C LEU A 146 -0.59 -15.87 -13.28
N ILE A 147 -1.69 -15.90 -12.55
CA ILE A 147 -1.69 -16.01 -11.08
C ILE A 147 -0.90 -17.24 -10.65
N SER A 148 -1.17 -18.39 -11.27
CA SER A 148 -0.44 -19.64 -11.00
C SER A 148 1.08 -19.53 -11.25
N ARG A 149 1.48 -18.77 -12.27
CA ARG A 149 2.92 -18.54 -12.58
C ARG A 149 3.58 -17.58 -11.58
N PHE A 150 2.84 -16.59 -11.08
CA PHE A 150 3.36 -15.68 -10.07
C PHE A 150 3.57 -16.40 -8.73
N ASP A 151 2.66 -17.29 -8.35
CA ASP A 151 2.78 -18.10 -7.13
C ASP A 151 3.95 -19.11 -7.17
N TRP A 152 4.45 -19.47 -8.35
CA TRP A 152 5.56 -20.43 -8.46
C TRP A 152 6.91 -19.86 -8.00
N GLY A 153 7.09 -18.54 -8.05
CA GLY A 153 8.29 -17.86 -7.63
C GLY A 153 8.31 -17.48 -6.14
N LEU A 154 9.05 -16.44 -5.84
CA LEU A 154 9.06 -15.84 -4.50
C LEU A 154 8.12 -14.64 -4.45
N THR A 155 7.16 -14.68 -3.54
CA THR A 155 6.26 -13.56 -3.28
C THR A 155 6.68 -12.86 -1.97
N VAL A 156 6.95 -11.56 -2.05
CA VAL A 156 7.43 -10.74 -0.94
C VAL A 156 6.47 -9.59 -0.68
N GLN A 157 6.02 -9.46 0.56
CA GLN A 157 5.20 -8.33 1.00
C GLN A 157 6.08 -7.18 1.48
N ILE A 158 5.77 -5.96 1.05
CA ILE A 158 6.31 -4.75 1.66
C ILE A 158 5.28 -4.18 2.62
N GLU A 159 5.64 -4.14 3.89
CA GLU A 159 4.81 -3.58 4.95
C GLU A 159 5.09 -2.08 5.17
N PRO A 160 4.15 -1.34 5.76
CA PRO A 160 4.39 0.03 6.18
C PRO A 160 5.57 0.12 7.15
N PRO A 161 6.51 1.06 6.96
CA PRO A 161 7.69 1.16 7.81
C PRO A 161 7.32 1.52 9.25
N GLU A 162 8.04 0.97 10.21
CA GLU A 162 7.95 1.32 11.63
C GLU A 162 8.38 2.77 11.90
N LEU A 163 8.13 3.28 13.12
CA LEU A 163 8.36 4.68 13.44
C LEU A 163 9.82 5.10 13.25
N GLU A 164 10.75 4.29 13.75
CA GLU A 164 12.19 4.54 13.64
C GLU A 164 12.65 4.58 12.17
N MET A 165 12.12 3.67 11.37
CA MET A 165 12.42 3.62 9.93
C MET A 165 11.84 4.84 9.21
N ARG A 166 10.62 5.28 9.56
CA ARG A 166 10.03 6.51 8.99
C ARG A 166 10.89 7.73 9.29
N VAL A 167 11.41 7.85 10.51
CA VAL A 167 12.34 8.93 10.90
C VAL A 167 13.62 8.85 10.07
N ALA A 168 14.22 7.67 9.93
CA ALA A 168 15.42 7.47 9.12
C ALA A 168 15.20 7.84 7.65
N ILE A 169 14.06 7.44 7.06
CA ILE A 169 13.66 7.80 5.68
C ILE A 169 13.60 9.33 5.52
N LEU A 170 12.93 10.04 6.45
CA LEU A 170 12.81 11.49 6.40
C LEU A 170 14.17 12.19 6.47
N LYS A 171 15.05 11.74 7.38
CA LYS A 171 16.42 12.28 7.50
C LYS A 171 17.22 12.07 6.23
N LYS A 172 17.16 10.85 5.67
CA LYS A 172 17.86 10.55 4.41
C LYS A 172 17.35 11.37 3.23
N LYS A 173 16.04 11.60 3.15
CA LYS A 173 15.45 12.48 2.13
C LYS A 173 15.85 13.95 2.32
N ALA A 174 15.93 14.44 3.54
CA ALA A 174 16.40 15.78 3.83
C ALA A 174 17.89 15.97 3.47
N GLU A 175 18.74 14.96 3.73
CA GLU A 175 20.15 14.96 3.30
C GLU A 175 20.29 15.10 1.77
N VAL A 176 19.45 14.39 0.98
CA VAL A 176 19.44 14.52 -0.47
C VAL A 176 19.08 15.93 -0.91
N GLU A 177 18.19 16.61 -0.20
CA GLU A 177 17.83 18.02 -0.42
C GLU A 177 18.88 18.99 0.18
N ARG A 178 19.96 18.47 0.78
CA ARG A 178 21.03 19.22 1.46
C ARG A 178 20.52 20.10 2.60
N ILE A 179 19.56 19.61 3.36
CA ILE A 179 18.96 20.29 4.50
C ILE A 179 19.19 19.45 5.74
N ALA A 180 19.66 20.09 6.83
CA ALA A 180 19.68 19.48 8.14
C ALA A 180 18.24 19.43 8.66
N LEU A 181 17.76 18.23 9.01
CA LEU A 181 16.43 18.01 9.57
C LEU A 181 16.60 17.59 11.04
N ASP A 182 16.08 18.38 11.95
CA ASP A 182 16.10 18.07 13.37
C ASP A 182 15.29 16.80 13.68
N ASP A 183 15.74 16.04 14.66
CA ASP A 183 15.10 14.79 15.07
C ASP A 183 13.65 15.02 15.51
N ASP A 184 13.36 16.11 16.21
CA ASP A 184 12.02 16.47 16.67
C ASP A 184 11.05 16.72 15.49
N VAL A 185 11.54 17.35 14.41
CA VAL A 185 10.74 17.58 13.19
C VAL A 185 10.49 16.27 12.46
N ALA A 186 11.53 15.45 12.29
CA ALA A 186 11.40 14.14 11.68
C ALA A 186 10.43 13.25 12.46
N PHE A 187 10.54 13.25 13.79
CA PHE A 187 9.65 12.49 14.69
C PHE A 187 8.21 13.00 14.62
N LEU A 188 7.99 14.33 14.60
CA LEU A 188 6.67 14.92 14.43
C LEU A 188 5.98 14.40 13.17
N ILE A 189 6.68 14.44 12.03
CA ILE A 189 6.14 13.96 10.74
C ILE A 189 5.87 12.46 10.80
N ALA A 190 6.85 11.66 11.22
CA ALA A 190 6.77 10.21 11.27
C ALA A 190 5.68 9.68 12.20
N LYS A 191 5.44 10.35 13.33
CA LYS A 191 4.41 9.97 14.31
C LYS A 191 2.99 10.17 13.78
N ASN A 192 2.78 11.25 13.04
CA ASN A 192 1.45 11.64 12.58
C ASN A 192 1.08 11.03 11.22
N LEU A 193 2.05 10.69 10.37
CA LEU A 193 1.84 10.11 9.05
C LEU A 193 2.32 8.66 9.07
N ARG A 194 1.37 7.71 9.07
CA ARG A 194 1.65 6.28 9.26
C ARG A 194 1.43 5.44 8.01
N SER A 195 0.73 5.99 7.02
CA SER A 195 0.15 5.21 5.93
C SER A 195 1.17 4.80 4.88
N ASN A 196 2.01 5.72 4.40
CA ASN A 196 2.95 5.43 3.31
C ASN A 196 4.11 6.43 3.22
N VAL A 197 5.17 6.03 2.51
CA VAL A 197 6.38 6.84 2.33
C VAL A 197 6.13 8.07 1.44
N ARG A 198 5.20 8.00 0.48
CA ARG A 198 4.84 9.17 -0.36
C ARG A 198 4.25 10.31 0.47
N GLU A 199 3.44 10.00 1.47
CA GLU A 199 2.91 11.01 2.38
C GLU A 199 4.00 11.63 3.25
N LEU A 200 4.95 10.83 3.75
CA LEU A 200 6.12 11.33 4.47
C LEU A 200 6.93 12.31 3.61
N GLU A 201 7.22 11.93 2.36
CA GLU A 201 7.93 12.81 1.40
C GLU A 201 7.13 14.08 1.09
N GLY A 202 5.83 13.95 0.88
CA GLY A 202 4.93 15.08 0.63
C GLY A 202 4.91 16.07 1.79
N ALA A 203 4.84 15.56 3.03
CA ALA A 203 4.89 16.39 4.23
C ALA A 203 6.25 17.08 4.40
N LEU A 204 7.35 16.35 4.20
CA LEU A 204 8.69 16.93 4.23
C LEU A 204 8.82 18.07 3.21
N LYS A 205 8.46 17.82 1.95
CA LYS A 205 8.48 18.84 0.89
C LYS A 205 7.63 20.06 1.25
N LYS A 206 6.46 19.86 1.86
CA LYS A 206 5.59 20.96 2.30
C LYS A 206 6.26 21.80 3.39
N VAL A 207 6.90 21.17 4.39
CA VAL A 207 7.66 21.86 5.44
C VAL A 207 8.81 22.66 4.84
N LEU A 208 9.61 22.06 3.96
CA LEU A 208 10.74 22.70 3.30
C LEU A 208 10.31 23.89 2.44
N ALA A 209 9.24 23.72 1.66
CA ALA A 209 8.69 24.82 0.85
C ALA A 209 8.18 25.97 1.70
N PHE A 210 7.48 25.67 2.80
CA PHE A 210 6.98 26.67 3.74
C PHE A 210 8.13 27.44 4.40
N ALA A 211 9.16 26.75 4.88
CA ALA A 211 10.34 27.37 5.49
C ALA A 211 11.07 28.31 4.49
N ARG A 212 11.31 27.83 3.26
CA ARG A 212 11.92 28.62 2.17
C ARG A 212 11.10 29.87 1.83
N PHE A 213 9.78 29.72 1.72
CA PHE A 213 8.89 30.84 1.37
C PHE A 213 8.90 31.96 2.42
N HIS A 214 8.98 31.59 3.71
CA HIS A 214 9.00 32.54 4.81
C HIS A 214 10.41 32.97 5.24
N GLY A 215 11.47 32.49 4.59
CA GLY A 215 12.87 32.78 4.97
C GLY A 215 13.22 32.27 6.37
N LYS A 216 12.58 31.20 6.85
CA LYS A 216 12.77 30.64 8.19
C LYS A 216 13.57 29.36 8.14
N GLU A 217 14.28 29.04 9.22
CA GLU A 217 14.87 27.71 9.41
C GLU A 217 13.78 26.66 9.67
N VAL A 218 14.11 25.38 9.41
CA VAL A 218 13.20 24.26 9.62
C VAL A 218 13.18 23.90 11.10
N THR A 219 12.29 24.54 11.86
CA THR A 219 12.06 24.27 13.28
C THR A 219 10.77 23.48 13.49
N LEU A 220 10.60 22.95 14.72
CA LEU A 220 9.39 22.25 15.11
C LEU A 220 8.11 23.10 14.96
N GLU A 221 8.20 24.41 15.27
CA GLU A 221 7.08 25.35 15.14
C GLU A 221 6.71 25.58 13.69
N VAL A 222 7.70 25.80 12.84
CA VAL A 222 7.53 25.96 11.39
C VAL A 222 6.91 24.67 10.79
N ALA A 223 7.36 23.51 11.22
CA ALA A 223 6.79 22.23 10.78
C ALA A 223 5.33 22.06 11.20
N LYS A 224 4.97 22.39 12.44
CA LYS A 224 3.59 22.36 12.93
C LYS A 224 2.69 23.33 12.14
N GLU A 225 3.17 24.53 11.85
CA GLU A 225 2.43 25.51 11.07
C GLU A 225 2.23 25.05 9.62
N ALA A 226 3.27 24.59 8.97
CA ALA A 226 3.23 24.06 7.60
C ALA A 226 2.32 22.86 7.44
N LEU A 227 2.23 21.99 8.46
CA LEU A 227 1.46 20.75 8.44
C LEU A 227 0.11 20.86 9.14
N LYS A 228 -0.28 22.06 9.61
CA LYS A 228 -1.52 22.26 10.39
C LYS A 228 -2.75 21.59 9.79
N ASP A 229 -2.95 21.72 8.48
CA ASP A 229 -4.10 21.12 7.80
C ASP A 229 -4.01 19.60 7.74
N LEU A 230 -2.81 19.05 7.50
CA LEU A 230 -2.56 17.61 7.49
C LEU A 230 -2.73 17.02 8.90
N LEU A 231 -2.18 17.68 9.91
CA LEU A 231 -2.30 17.26 11.30
C LEU A 231 -3.75 17.35 11.79
N ASN A 232 -4.50 18.38 11.37
CA ASN A 232 -5.92 18.52 11.69
C ASN A 232 -6.80 17.52 10.94
N ALA A 233 -6.44 17.15 9.72
CA ALA A 233 -7.13 16.11 8.96
C ALA A 233 -6.91 14.72 9.60
N HIS A 234 -5.70 14.43 10.09
CA HIS A 234 -5.38 13.22 10.84
C HIS A 234 -5.92 13.24 12.28
N ASN A 235 -5.94 14.44 12.92
CA ASN A 235 -6.55 14.69 14.22
C ASN A 235 -8.06 15.02 14.11
N ARG A 236 -8.68 14.93 12.96
CA ARG A 236 -10.11 14.68 12.94
C ARG A 236 -10.30 13.36 13.68
N GLN A 237 -10.36 13.49 15.01
CA GLN A 237 -10.75 12.41 15.90
C GLN A 237 -11.91 11.73 15.21
N LEU A 238 -11.77 10.43 14.95
CA LEU A 238 -12.88 9.59 14.53
C LEU A 238 -13.99 9.81 15.55
N THR A 239 -14.88 10.77 15.24
CA THR A 239 -15.98 11.04 16.14
C THR A 239 -16.98 9.89 16.03
N VAL A 240 -17.67 9.60 17.11
CA VAL A 240 -18.68 8.53 17.10
C VAL A 240 -19.75 8.83 16.06
N GLU A 241 -20.07 10.09 15.84
CA GLU A 241 -21.03 10.54 14.82
C GLU A 241 -20.56 10.19 13.41
N PHE A 242 -19.26 10.35 13.13
CA PHE A 242 -18.69 9.96 11.84
C PHE A 242 -18.73 8.45 11.66
N ILE A 243 -18.41 7.66 12.70
CA ILE A 243 -18.52 6.19 12.68
C ILE A 243 -19.97 5.78 12.45
N GLN A 244 -20.93 6.37 13.18
CA GLN A 244 -22.35 6.10 13.02
C GLN A 244 -22.85 6.38 11.60
N LYS A 245 -22.45 7.51 11.01
CA LYS A 245 -22.80 7.88 9.65
C LYS A 245 -22.23 6.90 8.65
N THR A 246 -20.94 6.60 8.72
CA THR A 246 -20.26 5.70 7.79
C THR A 246 -20.86 4.28 7.84
N VAL A 247 -21.11 3.75 9.03
CA VAL A 247 -21.75 2.43 9.19
C VAL A 247 -23.20 2.45 8.71
N ALA A 248 -23.96 3.54 8.96
CA ALA A 248 -25.33 3.67 8.49
C ALA A 248 -25.38 3.70 6.96
N ASP A 249 -24.51 4.46 6.31
CA ASP A 249 -24.40 4.55 4.86
C ASP A 249 -24.03 3.19 4.23
N TYR A 250 -23.09 2.47 4.83
CA TYR A 250 -22.63 1.15 4.37
C TYR A 250 -23.78 0.12 4.41
N TYR A 251 -24.49 0.01 5.54
CA TYR A 251 -25.61 -0.92 5.70
C TYR A 251 -26.95 -0.37 5.19
N LYS A 252 -26.94 0.81 4.55
CA LYS A 252 -28.14 1.47 3.96
C LYS A 252 -29.28 1.64 4.96
N ILE A 253 -28.95 2.03 6.20
CA ILE A 253 -29.91 2.39 7.26
C ILE A 253 -29.83 3.87 7.59
N LYS A 254 -30.82 4.40 8.30
CA LYS A 254 -30.80 5.81 8.72
C LYS A 254 -29.93 5.97 9.97
N VAL A 255 -29.16 7.06 10.08
CA VAL A 255 -28.38 7.38 11.28
C VAL A 255 -29.26 7.43 12.53
N ALA A 256 -30.51 7.91 12.40
CA ALA A 256 -31.50 7.90 13.49
C ALA A 256 -31.80 6.47 14.02
N ASP A 257 -31.63 5.43 13.21
CA ASP A 257 -31.83 4.05 13.67
C ASP A 257 -30.71 3.58 14.60
N MET A 258 -29.54 4.23 14.60
CA MET A 258 -28.45 3.97 15.56
C MET A 258 -28.87 4.31 17.00
N HIS A 259 -29.67 5.34 17.17
CA HIS A 259 -30.18 5.81 18.47
C HIS A 259 -31.51 5.15 18.86
N SER A 260 -32.21 4.50 17.91
CA SER A 260 -33.55 3.95 18.12
C SER A 260 -33.55 2.76 19.08
N LYS A 261 -34.70 2.52 19.75
CA LYS A 261 -34.93 1.34 20.60
C LYS A 261 -35.23 0.05 19.81
N LYS A 262 -35.28 0.12 18.47
CA LYS A 262 -35.57 -1.03 17.59
C LYS A 262 -34.54 -2.12 17.74
N ARG A 263 -35.00 -3.40 17.80
CA ARG A 263 -34.14 -4.60 17.99
C ARG A 263 -34.12 -5.54 16.79
N THR A 264 -34.69 -5.12 15.65
CA THR A 264 -34.63 -5.94 14.43
C THR A 264 -33.18 -6.17 14.02
N ARG A 265 -32.86 -7.36 13.53
CA ARG A 265 -31.47 -7.74 13.16
C ARG A 265 -30.85 -6.78 12.14
N VAL A 266 -31.65 -6.25 11.22
CA VAL A 266 -31.22 -5.29 10.18
C VAL A 266 -30.70 -3.98 10.80
N ILE A 267 -31.18 -3.58 11.98
CA ILE A 267 -30.75 -2.37 12.70
C ILE A 267 -29.79 -2.69 13.83
N ALA A 268 -30.04 -3.80 14.55
CA ALA A 268 -29.25 -4.18 15.71
C ALA A 268 -27.80 -4.55 15.33
N ARG A 269 -27.59 -5.28 14.20
CA ARG A 269 -26.27 -5.70 13.75
C ARG A 269 -25.38 -4.51 13.33
N PRO A 270 -25.82 -3.59 12.45
CA PRO A 270 -25.04 -2.38 12.14
C PRO A 270 -24.71 -1.54 13.36
N ARG A 271 -25.65 -1.42 14.29
CA ARG A 271 -25.42 -0.71 15.56
C ARG A 271 -24.34 -1.37 16.42
N GLN A 272 -24.34 -2.70 16.52
CA GLN A 272 -23.30 -3.47 17.21
C GLN A 272 -21.93 -3.26 16.55
N VAL A 273 -21.87 -3.28 15.21
CA VAL A 273 -20.66 -2.99 14.42
C VAL A 273 -20.17 -1.57 14.73
N ALA A 274 -21.06 -0.57 14.70
CA ALA A 274 -20.68 0.80 15.00
C ALA A 274 -20.16 0.99 16.44
N MET A 275 -20.75 0.33 17.43
CA MET A 275 -20.27 0.34 18.82
C MET A 275 -18.90 -0.34 18.93
N PHE A 276 -18.70 -1.46 18.24
CA PHE A 276 -17.41 -2.17 18.22
C PHE A 276 -16.31 -1.28 17.60
N LEU A 277 -16.58 -0.67 16.45
CA LEU A 277 -15.63 0.24 15.79
C LEU A 277 -15.38 1.50 16.62
N ALA A 278 -16.39 2.06 17.29
CA ALA A 278 -16.20 3.19 18.19
C ALA A 278 -15.27 2.84 19.36
N LYS A 279 -15.38 1.64 19.93
CA LYS A 279 -14.48 1.16 20.98
C LYS A 279 -13.05 0.92 20.46
N ASP A 280 -12.91 0.36 19.27
CA ASP A 280 -11.62 -0.02 18.69
C ASP A 280 -10.84 1.20 18.16
N LEU A 281 -11.54 2.15 17.58
CA LEU A 281 -10.95 3.28 16.84
C LEU A 281 -10.91 4.60 17.61
N THR A 282 -11.57 4.69 18.77
CA THR A 282 -11.61 5.92 19.58
C THR A 282 -11.17 5.67 21.02
N PRO A 283 -10.61 6.67 21.72
CA PRO A 283 -10.25 6.55 23.13
C PRO A 283 -11.45 6.64 24.10
N MET A 284 -12.69 6.58 23.57
CA MET A 284 -13.90 6.77 24.38
C MET A 284 -14.15 5.61 25.35
N SER A 285 -14.64 5.94 26.52
CA SER A 285 -15.07 4.94 27.49
C SER A 285 -16.38 4.26 27.08
N LEU A 286 -16.64 3.04 27.55
CA LEU A 286 -17.88 2.32 27.24
C LEU A 286 -19.15 3.12 27.62
N PRO A 287 -19.19 3.81 28.80
CA PRO A 287 -20.34 4.68 29.12
C PRO A 287 -20.52 5.82 28.12
N ALA A 288 -19.44 6.49 27.72
CA ALA A 288 -19.51 7.59 26.75
C ALA A 288 -20.01 7.11 25.37
N ILE A 289 -19.57 5.91 24.92
CA ILE A 289 -20.10 5.28 23.70
C ILE A 289 -21.59 4.97 23.88
N GLY A 290 -21.99 4.40 25.03
CA GLY A 290 -23.40 4.12 25.31
C GLY A 290 -24.29 5.35 25.22
N GLU A 291 -23.87 6.47 25.78
CA GLU A 291 -24.56 7.76 25.69
C GLU A 291 -24.70 8.23 24.24
N ALA A 292 -23.64 8.18 23.46
CA ALA A 292 -23.63 8.53 22.05
C ALA A 292 -24.54 7.66 21.17
N PHE A 293 -24.91 6.46 21.62
CA PHE A 293 -25.85 5.56 20.93
C PHE A 293 -27.28 5.58 21.52
N GLY A 294 -27.70 6.73 22.05
CA GLY A 294 -29.05 6.97 22.55
C GLY A 294 -29.26 6.56 24.00
N GLY A 295 -28.30 6.84 24.88
CA GLY A 295 -28.36 6.62 26.32
C GLY A 295 -28.38 5.14 26.71
N ARG A 296 -27.56 4.33 26.04
CA ARG A 296 -27.45 2.89 26.32
C ARG A 296 -26.45 2.64 27.43
N ASP A 297 -26.78 1.66 28.25
CA ASP A 297 -25.88 1.21 29.31
C ASP A 297 -24.56 0.63 28.74
N HIS A 298 -23.47 0.84 29.45
CA HIS A 298 -22.13 0.33 29.11
C HIS A 298 -22.10 -1.20 28.92
N THR A 299 -22.96 -1.94 29.63
CA THR A 299 -23.10 -3.40 29.47
C THR A 299 -23.62 -3.77 28.07
N THR A 300 -24.50 -2.94 27.51
CA THR A 300 -25.00 -3.11 26.12
C THR A 300 -23.86 -2.94 25.11
N VAL A 301 -22.99 -1.94 25.30
CA VAL A 301 -21.81 -1.72 24.45
C VAL A 301 -20.83 -2.87 24.60
N LEU A 302 -20.56 -3.33 25.82
CA LEU A 302 -19.68 -4.45 26.09
C LEU A 302 -20.19 -5.73 25.42
N HIS A 303 -21.48 -6.01 25.54
CA HIS A 303 -22.14 -7.15 24.89
C HIS A 303 -22.02 -7.04 23.35
N ALA A 304 -22.27 -5.86 22.78
CA ALA A 304 -22.10 -5.64 21.34
C ALA A 304 -20.68 -5.94 20.87
N CYS A 305 -19.68 -5.45 21.61
CA CYS A 305 -18.26 -5.70 21.29
C CYS A 305 -17.90 -7.20 21.34
N ARG A 306 -18.34 -7.92 22.38
CA ARG A 306 -18.12 -9.38 22.49
C ARG A 306 -18.80 -10.14 21.37
N THR A 307 -20.06 -9.83 21.09
CA THR A 307 -20.83 -10.47 20.01
C THR A 307 -20.16 -10.29 18.64
N ILE A 308 -19.66 -9.09 18.33
CA ILE A 308 -18.98 -8.84 17.06
C ILE A 308 -17.63 -9.56 17.00
N ALA A 309 -16.87 -9.58 18.10
CA ALA A 309 -15.59 -10.29 18.18
C ALA A 309 -15.76 -11.82 17.98
N GLU A 310 -16.79 -12.41 18.59
CA GLU A 310 -17.10 -13.84 18.42
C GLU A 310 -17.54 -14.17 16.98
N LEU A 311 -18.43 -13.36 16.42
CA LEU A 311 -18.93 -13.57 15.06
C LEU A 311 -17.87 -13.39 13.97
N ARG A 312 -16.90 -12.50 14.22
CA ARG A 312 -15.77 -12.29 13.31
C ARG A 312 -14.97 -13.56 13.04
N LEU A 313 -14.95 -14.52 13.98
CA LEU A 313 -14.23 -15.79 13.83
C LEU A 313 -14.90 -16.77 12.86
N GLY A 314 -16.21 -16.64 12.63
CA GLY A 314 -16.98 -17.60 11.82
C GLY A 314 -17.75 -17.00 10.64
N ASP A 315 -17.89 -15.66 10.59
CA ASP A 315 -18.67 -14.95 9.57
C ASP A 315 -17.73 -14.15 8.65
N THR A 316 -17.41 -14.76 7.50
CA THR A 316 -16.50 -14.17 6.50
C THR A 316 -17.00 -12.83 5.97
N GLN A 317 -18.33 -12.69 5.79
CA GLN A 317 -18.94 -11.44 5.30
C GLN A 317 -18.79 -10.33 6.33
N LEU A 318 -19.06 -10.61 7.62
CA LEU A 318 -18.88 -9.64 8.69
C LEU A 318 -17.41 -9.22 8.83
N ASN A 319 -16.47 -10.15 8.65
CA ASN A 319 -15.04 -9.83 8.69
C ASN A 319 -14.63 -8.91 7.53
N HIS A 320 -15.15 -9.16 6.34
CA HIS A 320 -14.98 -8.28 5.17
C HIS A 320 -15.57 -6.89 5.42
N ASP A 321 -16.83 -6.82 5.93
CA ASP A 321 -17.49 -5.56 6.25
C ASP A 321 -16.68 -4.72 7.25
N LEU A 322 -16.17 -5.36 8.31
CA LEU A 322 -15.31 -4.69 9.31
C LEU A 322 -14.02 -4.19 8.70
N HIS A 323 -13.40 -4.95 7.81
CA HIS A 323 -12.18 -4.54 7.11
C HIS A 323 -12.43 -3.30 6.24
N VAL A 324 -13.46 -3.33 5.39
CA VAL A 324 -13.85 -2.19 4.53
C VAL A 324 -14.19 -0.97 5.36
N LEU A 325 -15.02 -1.11 6.39
CA LEU A 325 -15.40 0.00 7.27
C LEU A 325 -14.20 0.60 7.99
N THR A 326 -13.27 -0.24 8.46
CA THR A 326 -12.05 0.22 9.13
C THR A 326 -11.16 0.99 8.16
N GLN A 327 -11.03 0.54 6.91
CA GLN A 327 -10.29 1.28 5.87
C GLN A 327 -10.93 2.64 5.58
N VAL A 328 -12.25 2.69 5.37
CA VAL A 328 -12.98 3.95 5.10
C VAL A 328 -12.88 4.92 6.27
N LEU A 329 -12.89 4.43 7.52
CA LEU A 329 -12.81 5.25 8.73
C LEU A 329 -11.40 5.76 9.02
N ARG A 330 -10.37 5.03 8.59
CA ARG A 330 -8.96 5.42 8.81
C ARG A 330 -8.39 6.30 7.68
N GLY A 331 -9.08 6.37 6.53
CA GLY A 331 -8.69 7.17 5.36
C GLY A 331 -7.82 6.39 4.43
#